data_7f6f4af9dc7d0f86366a39960375707a
#
_entry.id   7f6f4af9dc7d0f86366a39960375707a
#
_cell.length_a   1.000
_cell.length_b   1.000
_cell.length_c   1.000
_cell.angle_alpha   90.00
_cell.angle_beta   90.00
_cell.angle_gamma   90.00
#
_symmetry.space_group_name_H-M   'P 1'
#
loop_
_entity.id
_entity.type
_entity.pdbx_description
1 polymer ?
#
loop_
_entity_poly.entity_id
_entity_poly.type
_entity_poly.pdbx_seq_one_letter_code
_entity_poly.pdbx_strand_id
1 'polypeptide(L)'
;MQDTLRNFKADFFKALSHPARIKILEMIRTNELNVTELQDHLGIESSSVSQHLSVLRHKNIVESRKAGTTVYYRIRDPEILELLEVARRIFNNHLINSRTTLELLEDENAANAQN
;
A
#
# COMPACT_ATOMS: atom_id res chain seq x y z
N MET A 1 20.23 8.32 19.60
CA MET A 1 19.59 7.04 19.26
C MET A 1 18.10 7.19 18.92
N GLN A 2 17.33 7.90 19.72
CA GLN A 2 15.90 8.10 19.47
C GLN A 2 15.65 8.87 18.16
N ASP A 3 16.48 9.90 17.87
CA ASP A 3 16.34 10.64 16.61
C ASP A 3 16.68 9.78 15.40
N THR A 4 17.67 8.92 15.50
CA THR A 4 18.03 7.98 14.43
C THR A 4 16.88 7.01 14.15
N LEU A 5 16.27 6.47 15.21
CA LEU A 5 15.13 5.57 15.07
C LEU A 5 13.91 6.28 14.48
N ARG A 6 13.68 7.52 14.91
CA ARG A 6 12.57 8.34 14.37
C ARG A 6 12.78 8.62 12.89
N ASN A 7 13.99 8.96 12.49
CA ASN A 7 14.33 9.20 11.09
C ASN A 7 14.17 7.94 10.25
N PHE A 8 14.57 6.78 10.80
CA PHE A 8 14.36 5.50 10.14
C PHE A 8 12.86 5.22 9.91
N LYS A 9 12.05 5.44 10.94
CA LYS A 9 10.59 5.27 10.81
C LYS A 9 10.01 6.19 9.73
N ALA A 10 10.43 7.45 9.73
CA ALA A 10 9.96 8.42 8.75
C ALA A 10 10.32 8.01 7.33
N ASP A 11 11.55 7.59 7.10
CA ASP A 11 12.01 7.11 5.80
C ASP A 11 11.27 5.85 5.36
N PHE A 12 11.02 4.95 6.29
CA PHE A 12 10.23 3.74 6.04
C PHE A 12 8.82 4.09 5.57
N PHE A 13 8.11 4.95 6.30
CA PHE A 13 6.77 5.38 5.92
C PHE A 13 6.78 6.16 4.61
N LYS A 14 7.82 6.94 4.37
CA LYS A 14 7.97 7.67 3.11
C LYS A 14 8.07 6.71 1.92
N ALA A 15 8.77 5.60 2.09
CA ALA A 15 8.85 4.57 1.04
C ALA A 15 7.48 3.94 0.74
N LEU A 16 6.58 3.90 1.72
CA LEU A 16 5.22 3.40 1.55
C LEU A 16 4.24 4.45 1.03
N SER A 17 4.60 5.73 1.02
CA SER A 17 3.68 6.83 0.77
C SER A 17 3.41 7.10 -0.72
N HIS A 18 3.37 6.07 -1.54
CA HIS A 18 3.08 6.18 -2.97
C HIS A 18 2.04 5.12 -3.35
N PRO A 19 0.92 5.50 -4.00
CA PRO A 19 -0.14 4.55 -4.33
C PRO A 19 0.34 3.33 -5.11
N ALA A 20 1.25 3.52 -6.07
CA ALA A 20 1.79 2.39 -6.85
C ALA A 20 2.57 1.42 -5.98
N ARG A 21 3.34 1.92 -5.00
CA ARG A 21 4.11 1.07 -4.09
C ARG A 21 3.20 0.28 -3.15
N ILE A 22 2.16 0.91 -2.64
CA ILE A 22 1.15 0.22 -1.82
C ILE A 22 0.48 -0.88 -2.63
N LYS A 23 0.10 -0.58 -3.86
CA LYS A 23 -0.53 -1.57 -4.74
C LYS A 23 0.41 -2.74 -5.05
N ILE A 24 1.69 -2.47 -5.29
CA ILE A 24 2.69 -3.53 -5.47
C ILE A 24 2.70 -4.46 -4.25
N LEU A 25 2.76 -3.90 -3.04
CA LEU A 25 2.81 -4.69 -1.81
C LEU A 25 1.55 -5.53 -1.63
N GLU A 26 0.39 -4.97 -1.94
CA GLU A 26 -0.86 -5.70 -1.90
C GLU A 26 -0.87 -6.87 -2.87
N MET A 27 -0.28 -6.69 -4.07
CA MET A 27 -0.22 -7.72 -5.09
C MET A 27 0.74 -8.86 -4.74
N ILE A 28 1.90 -8.55 -4.16
CA ILE A 28 2.89 -9.57 -3.78
C ILE A 28 2.65 -10.13 -2.38
N ARG A 29 1.54 -9.75 -1.75
CA ARG A 29 1.18 -10.20 -0.40
C ARG A 29 1.16 -11.71 -0.25
N THR A 30 0.64 -12.41 -1.25
CA THR A 30 0.47 -13.87 -1.21
C THR A 30 1.32 -14.61 -2.24
N ASN A 31 1.83 -13.93 -3.25
CA ASN A 31 2.58 -14.55 -4.35
C ASN A 31 3.75 -13.67 -4.77
N GLU A 32 4.88 -14.30 -5.04
CA GLU A 32 5.97 -13.61 -5.71
C GLU A 32 5.55 -13.24 -7.13
N LEU A 33 5.89 -12.04 -7.56
CA LEU A 33 5.60 -11.56 -8.91
C LEU A 33 6.85 -10.93 -9.53
N ASN A 34 6.94 -10.99 -10.85
CA ASN A 34 7.98 -10.32 -11.62
C ASN A 34 7.47 -8.97 -12.14
N VAL A 35 8.37 -8.18 -12.75
CA VAL A 35 8.03 -6.84 -13.23
C VAL A 35 6.91 -6.87 -14.28
N THR A 36 6.95 -7.85 -15.19
CA THR A 36 5.93 -7.95 -16.24
C THR A 36 4.55 -8.20 -15.66
N GLU A 37 4.45 -9.10 -14.69
CA GLU A 37 3.19 -9.39 -14.00
C GLU A 37 2.67 -8.17 -13.23
N LEU A 38 3.58 -7.46 -12.55
CA LEU A 38 3.22 -6.23 -11.85
C LEU A 38 2.77 -5.14 -12.81
N GLN A 39 3.47 -4.99 -13.93
CA GLN A 39 3.13 -4.00 -14.94
C GLN A 39 1.74 -4.22 -15.53
N ASP A 40 1.37 -5.46 -15.79
CA ASP A 40 0.07 -5.81 -16.37
C ASP A 40 -1.08 -5.32 -15.47
N HIS A 41 -0.89 -5.39 -14.15
CA HIS A 41 -1.92 -4.97 -13.20
C HIS A 41 -1.87 -3.47 -12.88
N LEU A 42 -0.67 -2.88 -12.91
CA LEU A 42 -0.50 -1.47 -12.54
C LEU A 42 -0.83 -0.51 -13.68
N GLY A 43 -0.68 -0.96 -14.92
CA GLY A 43 -0.93 -0.11 -16.09
C GLY A 43 0.08 1.01 -16.25
N ILE A 44 1.29 0.87 -15.71
CA ILE A 44 2.37 1.85 -15.84
C ILE A 44 3.57 1.22 -16.56
N GLU A 45 4.54 2.04 -16.92
CA GLU A 45 5.74 1.55 -17.64
C GLU A 45 6.59 0.66 -16.74
N SER A 46 7.27 -0.32 -17.35
CA SER A 46 8.14 -1.25 -16.62
C SER A 46 9.27 -0.53 -15.88
N SER A 47 9.78 0.56 -16.46
CA SER A 47 10.81 1.38 -15.80
C SER A 47 10.30 1.99 -14.50
N SER A 48 9.04 2.43 -14.46
CA SER A 48 8.41 2.97 -13.26
C SER A 48 8.21 1.88 -12.20
N VAL A 49 7.77 0.69 -12.62
CA VAL A 49 7.65 -0.46 -11.72
C VAL A 49 9.00 -0.79 -11.10
N SER A 50 10.05 -0.85 -11.92
CA SER A 50 11.40 -1.15 -11.47
C SER A 50 11.92 -0.11 -10.48
N GLN A 51 11.63 1.18 -10.70
CA GLN A 51 11.99 2.25 -9.77
C GLN A 51 11.30 2.09 -8.42
N HIS A 52 10.00 1.81 -8.42
CA HIS A 52 9.25 1.58 -7.18
C HIS A 52 9.79 0.37 -6.41
N LEU A 53 10.07 -0.71 -7.12
CA LEU A 53 10.66 -1.91 -6.51
C LEU A 53 12.05 -1.64 -5.95
N SER A 54 12.84 -0.82 -6.64
CA SER A 54 14.17 -0.44 -6.16
C SER A 54 14.09 0.33 -4.84
N VAL A 55 13.16 1.28 -4.72
CA VAL A 55 12.95 2.01 -3.47
C VAL A 55 12.54 1.06 -2.34
N LEU A 56 11.58 0.19 -2.60
CA LEU A 56 11.10 -0.78 -1.61
C LEU A 56 12.19 -1.76 -1.18
N ARG A 57 13.00 -2.21 -2.13
CA ARG A 57 14.11 -3.13 -1.88
C ARG A 57 15.21 -2.44 -1.06
N HIS A 58 15.53 -1.20 -1.40
CA HIS A 58 16.56 -0.43 -0.69
C HIS A 58 16.20 -0.23 0.78
N LYS A 59 14.91 -0.14 1.09
CA LYS A 59 14.41 -0.01 2.47
C LYS A 59 14.11 -1.37 3.12
N ASN A 60 14.51 -2.46 2.49
CA ASN A 60 14.31 -3.82 3.00
C ASN A 60 12.84 -4.20 3.21
N ILE A 61 11.94 -3.57 2.47
CA ILE A 61 10.50 -3.87 2.51
C ILE A 61 10.21 -5.08 1.62
N VAL A 62 10.88 -5.15 0.47
CA VAL A 62 10.80 -6.30 -0.42
C VAL A 62 12.19 -6.88 -0.64
N GLU A 63 12.24 -8.14 -1.04
CA GLU A 63 13.46 -8.80 -1.48
C GLU A 63 13.22 -9.44 -2.85
N SER A 64 14.31 -9.69 -3.56
CA SER A 64 14.25 -10.26 -4.90
C SER A 64 14.91 -11.63 -4.93
N ARG A 65 14.40 -12.47 -5.83
CA ARG A 65 14.93 -13.80 -6.09
C ARG A 65 15.06 -13.98 -7.60
N LYS A 66 16.23 -14.36 -8.05
CA LYS A 66 16.48 -14.63 -9.46
C LYS A 66 16.22 -16.10 -9.78
N ALA A 67 15.42 -16.35 -10.81
CA ALA A 67 15.17 -17.68 -11.34
C ALA A 67 15.39 -17.63 -12.83
N GLY A 68 16.51 -18.17 -13.30
CA GLY A 68 16.94 -18.03 -14.70
C GLY A 68 17.23 -16.58 -15.03
N THR A 69 16.52 -16.02 -16.03
CA THR A 69 16.63 -14.62 -16.42
C THR A 69 15.55 -13.74 -15.80
N THR A 70 14.66 -14.34 -14.99
CA THR A 70 13.54 -13.63 -14.39
C THR A 70 13.81 -13.33 -12.92
N VAL A 71 13.46 -12.12 -12.49
CA VAL A 71 13.59 -11.69 -11.09
C VAL A 71 12.20 -11.59 -10.49
N TYR A 72 11.98 -12.29 -9.39
CA TYR A 72 10.73 -12.27 -8.65
C TYR A 72 10.89 -11.46 -7.37
N TYR A 73 9.84 -10.78 -6.97
CA TYR A 73 9.82 -9.93 -5.78
C TYR A 73 8.81 -10.45 -4.77
N ARG A 74 9.18 -10.42 -3.51
CA ARG A 74 8.31 -10.81 -2.40
C ARG A 74 8.51 -9.87 -1.22
N ILE A 75 7.54 -9.83 -0.32
CA ILE A 75 7.67 -9.06 0.91
C ILE A 75 8.69 -9.76 1.80
N ARG A 76 9.66 -8.99 2.31
CA ARG A 76 10.76 -9.52 3.09
C ARG A 76 10.35 -9.91 4.50
N ASP A 77 9.53 -9.06 5.16
CA ASP A 77 9.14 -9.22 6.54
C ASP A 77 7.63 -9.35 6.67
N PRO A 78 7.13 -10.46 7.22
CA PRO A 78 5.69 -10.65 7.43
C PRO A 78 5.02 -9.54 8.24
N GLU A 79 5.75 -8.83 9.09
CA GLU A 79 5.23 -7.69 9.83
C GLU A 79 4.74 -6.58 8.92
N ILE A 80 5.29 -6.47 7.72
CA ILE A 80 4.82 -5.52 6.68
C ILE A 80 3.36 -5.84 6.32
N LEU A 81 3.02 -7.11 6.22
CA LEU A 81 1.65 -7.54 5.93
C LEU A 81 0.69 -7.12 7.04
N GLU A 82 1.11 -7.26 8.28
CA GLU A 82 0.32 -6.83 9.43
C GLU A 82 0.12 -5.32 9.42
N LEU A 83 1.16 -4.56 9.10
CA LEU A 83 1.08 -3.09 8.98
C LEU A 83 0.06 -2.69 7.92
N LEU A 84 0.10 -3.31 6.75
CA LEU A 84 -0.85 -3.04 5.66
C LEU A 84 -2.28 -3.38 6.07
N GLU A 85 -2.48 -4.46 6.80
CA GLU A 85 -3.79 -4.87 7.28
C GLU A 85 -4.32 -3.88 8.32
N VAL A 86 -3.49 -3.41 9.24
CA VAL A 86 -3.86 -2.37 10.20
C VAL A 86 -4.25 -1.08 9.49
N ALA A 87 -3.46 -0.67 8.49
CA ALA A 87 -3.76 0.52 7.69
C ALA A 87 -5.11 0.37 6.98
N ARG A 88 -5.41 -0.81 6.44
CA ARG A 88 -6.69 -1.10 5.80
C ARG A 88 -7.85 -0.95 6.78
N ARG A 89 -7.69 -1.47 7.99
CA ARG A 89 -8.73 -1.35 9.03
C ARG A 89 -8.96 0.11 9.43
N ILE A 90 -7.90 0.88 9.57
CA ILE A 90 -8.00 2.32 9.87
C ILE A 90 -8.79 3.02 8.77
N PHE A 91 -8.47 2.75 7.51
CA PHE A 91 -9.18 3.33 6.38
C PHE A 91 -10.65 2.92 6.36
N ASN A 92 -10.95 1.64 6.58
CA ASN A 92 -12.32 1.15 6.61
C ASN A 92 -13.13 1.82 7.72
N ASN A 93 -12.53 1.98 8.91
CA ASN A 93 -13.19 2.64 10.03
C ASN A 93 -13.52 4.09 9.68
N HIS A 94 -12.57 4.80 9.06
CA HIS A 94 -12.77 6.17 8.60
C HIS A 94 -13.89 6.26 7.57
N LEU A 95 -13.91 5.35 6.61
CA LEU A 95 -14.91 5.31 5.55
C LEU A 95 -16.31 5.03 6.10
N ILE A 96 -16.43 4.09 7.04
CA ILE A 96 -17.69 3.76 7.69
C ILE A 96 -18.21 4.96 8.45
N ASN A 97 -17.38 5.64 9.23
CA ASN A 97 -17.77 6.83 10.00
C ASN A 97 -18.23 7.96 9.08
N SER A 98 -17.51 8.20 7.99
CA SER A 98 -17.89 9.21 7.00
C SER A 98 -19.21 8.87 6.34
N ARG A 99 -19.45 7.61 6.01
CA ARG A 99 -20.68 7.13 5.40
C ARG A 99 -21.87 7.31 6.34
N THR A 100 -21.70 6.93 7.60
CA THR A 100 -22.73 7.11 8.63
C THR A 100 -23.09 8.58 8.76
N THR A 101 -22.12 9.47 8.77
CA THR A 101 -22.33 10.90 8.84
C THR A 101 -23.13 11.40 7.64
N LEU A 102 -22.78 10.97 6.43
CA LEU A 102 -23.50 11.33 5.22
C LEU A 102 -24.93 10.83 5.23
N GLU A 103 -25.16 9.60 5.67
CA GLU A 103 -26.49 8.99 5.79
C GLU A 103 -27.37 9.81 6.74
N LEU A 104 -26.82 10.18 7.89
CA LEU A 104 -27.54 11.01 8.87
C LEU A 104 -27.92 12.38 8.28
N LEU A 105 -27.01 13.02 7.55
CA LEU A 105 -27.27 14.29 6.89
C LEU A 105 -28.33 14.17 5.81
N GLU A 106 -28.31 13.10 5.03
CA GLU A 106 -29.32 12.84 4.00
C GLU A 106 -30.70 12.62 4.62
N ASP A 107 -30.79 11.85 5.71
CA ASP A 107 -32.04 11.63 6.44
C ASP A 107 -32.59 12.93 7.00
N GLU A 108 -31.73 13.77 7.55
CA GLU A 108 -32.10 15.09 8.08
C GLU A 108 -32.63 15.99 6.98
N ASN A 109 -31.97 16.05 5.82
CA ASN A 109 -32.40 16.82 4.67
C ASN A 109 -33.72 16.32 4.12
N ALA A 110 -33.91 15.00 4.06
CA ALA A 110 -35.15 14.40 3.62
C ALA A 110 -36.34 14.77 4.54
N ALA A 111 -36.10 14.75 5.85
CA ALA A 111 -37.10 15.14 6.85
C ALA A 111 -37.46 16.61 6.68
N ASN A 112 -36.48 17.48 6.47
CA ASN A 112 -36.72 18.92 6.26
C ASN A 112 -37.43 19.21 4.95
N ALA A 113 -37.20 18.42 3.91
CA ALA A 113 -37.84 18.61 2.61
C ALA A 113 -39.32 18.24 2.62
N GLN A 114 -39.77 17.43 3.58
CA GLN A 114 -41.20 17.03 3.72
C GLN A 114 -42.03 18.01 4.53
N ASN A 115 -41.38 18.92 5.19
CA ASN A 115 -42.05 19.99 5.96
C ASN A 115 -42.18 21.25 5.15
#